data_8657ee99ae497c9e04fe126063797ea2
#
_entry.id   8657ee99ae497c9e04fe126063797ea2
#
_cell.length_a   1.000
_cell.length_b   1.000
_cell.length_c   1.000
_cell.angle_alpha   90.00
_cell.angle_beta   90.00
_cell.angle_gamma   90.00
#
_symmetry.space_group_name_H-M   'P 1'
#
loop_
_entity.id
_entity.type
_entity.pdbx_description
1 polymer ?
#
loop_
_entity_poly.entity_id
_entity_poly.type
_entity_poly.pdbx_seq_one_letter_code
_entity_poly.pdbx_strand_id
1 'polypeptide(L)'
;MTAPEAHRAIDAVWRIESARLIAGLARMVRDVGLAEELAQDALVAALERWPQSGVPANPGAWLMATAKNRAIDRLRRAKLVERKHAELGSAEAHHDLAPALEAADRKSVV
;
A
#
# COMPACT_ATOMS: atom_id res chain seq x y z
N MET A 1 5.76 -13.16 -21.09
CA MET A 1 5.48 -14.03 -19.91
C MET A 1 4.03 -14.50 -19.97
N THR A 2 3.79 -15.79 -19.83
CA THR A 2 2.42 -16.31 -19.77
C THR A 2 1.82 -16.04 -18.39
N ALA A 3 0.49 -16.09 -18.28
CA ALA A 3 -0.18 -15.91 -16.99
C ALA A 3 0.25 -16.98 -15.96
N PRO A 4 0.34 -18.27 -16.29
CA PRO A 4 0.84 -19.26 -15.33
C PRO A 4 2.28 -19.03 -14.88
N GLU A 5 3.16 -18.59 -15.78
CA GLU A 5 4.54 -18.25 -15.43
C GLU A 5 4.58 -17.04 -14.49
N ALA A 6 3.79 -16.03 -14.80
CA ALA A 6 3.69 -14.84 -13.97
C ALA A 6 3.18 -15.17 -12.58
N HIS A 7 2.14 -15.99 -12.47
CA HIS A 7 1.59 -16.38 -11.18
C HIS A 7 2.59 -17.15 -10.32
N ARG A 8 3.38 -18.03 -10.93
CA ARG A 8 4.44 -18.75 -10.21
C ARG A 8 5.53 -17.81 -9.72
N ALA A 9 5.93 -16.86 -10.56
CA ALA A 9 6.93 -15.87 -10.18
C ALA A 9 6.42 -14.99 -9.05
N ILE A 10 5.18 -14.54 -9.13
CA ILE A 10 4.57 -13.72 -8.09
C ILE A 10 4.46 -14.48 -6.78
N ASP A 11 4.04 -15.74 -6.82
CA ASP A 11 3.97 -16.59 -5.63
C ASP A 11 5.32 -16.72 -4.95
N ALA A 12 6.38 -16.96 -5.73
CA ALA A 12 7.74 -17.06 -5.19
C ALA A 12 8.20 -15.76 -4.54
N VAL A 13 7.97 -14.63 -5.22
CA VAL A 13 8.30 -13.30 -4.68
C VAL A 13 7.52 -13.04 -3.39
N TRP A 14 6.24 -13.35 -3.39
CA TRP A 14 5.36 -13.11 -2.24
C TRP A 14 5.81 -13.88 -1.00
N ARG A 15 6.21 -15.11 -1.18
CA ARG A 15 6.74 -15.93 -0.06
C ARG A 15 7.97 -15.32 0.57
N ILE A 16 8.82 -14.69 -0.23
CA ILE A 16 10.05 -14.07 0.25
C ILE A 16 9.78 -12.70 0.85
N GLU A 17 8.93 -11.90 0.21
CA GLU A 17 8.80 -10.48 0.48
C GLU A 17 7.65 -10.11 1.41
N SER A 18 6.60 -10.95 1.52
CA SER A 18 5.36 -10.55 2.20
C SER A 18 5.57 -10.15 3.66
N ALA A 19 6.30 -10.94 4.43
CA ALA A 19 6.52 -10.64 5.85
C ALA A 19 7.30 -9.33 6.03
N ARG A 20 8.32 -9.12 5.22
CA ARG A 20 9.13 -7.90 5.24
C ARG A 20 8.30 -6.68 4.84
N LEU A 21 7.49 -6.83 3.82
CA LEU A 21 6.59 -5.78 3.34
C LEU A 21 5.59 -5.38 4.43
N ILE A 22 4.90 -6.35 5.01
CA ILE A 22 3.92 -6.11 6.06
C ILE A 22 4.57 -5.47 7.28
N ALA A 23 5.73 -5.98 7.71
CA ALA A 23 6.44 -5.40 8.84
C ALA A 23 6.84 -3.94 8.60
N GLY A 24 7.34 -3.64 7.40
CA GLY A 24 7.68 -2.27 7.03
C GLY A 24 6.48 -1.34 7.04
N LEU A 25 5.38 -1.79 6.44
CA LEU A 25 4.13 -1.03 6.42
C LEU A 25 3.56 -0.85 7.82
N ALA A 26 3.59 -1.89 8.65
CA ALA A 26 3.08 -1.81 10.02
C ALA A 26 3.83 -0.76 10.85
N ARG A 27 5.13 -0.63 10.65
CA ARG A 27 5.92 0.43 11.30
C ARG A 27 5.53 1.81 10.83
N MET A 28 5.17 1.95 9.56
CA MET A 28 4.78 3.23 8.99
C MET A 28 3.39 3.67 9.45
N VAL A 29 2.42 2.77 9.36
CA VAL A 29 1.02 3.12 9.64
C VAL A 29 0.60 2.78 11.07
N ARG A 30 1.41 2.03 11.80
CA ARG A 30 1.17 1.60 13.19
C ARG A 30 -0.13 0.84 13.36
N ASP A 31 -0.47 0.05 12.37
CA ASP A 31 -1.69 -0.76 12.34
C ASP A 31 -1.42 -1.98 11.46
N VAL A 32 -1.34 -3.15 12.09
CA VAL A 32 -1.01 -4.39 11.39
C VAL A 32 -2.12 -4.76 10.40
N GLY A 33 -3.37 -4.58 10.78
CA GLY A 33 -4.50 -4.88 9.89
C GLY A 33 -4.46 -4.05 8.62
N LEU A 34 -4.22 -2.75 8.75
CA LEU A 34 -4.07 -1.87 7.60
C LEU A 34 -2.84 -2.22 6.78
N ALA A 35 -1.72 -2.56 7.43
CA ALA A 35 -0.51 -2.98 6.73
C ALA A 35 -0.77 -4.22 5.87
N GLU A 36 -1.51 -5.17 6.39
CA GLU A 36 -1.88 -6.37 5.62
C GLU A 36 -2.77 -6.03 4.43
N GLU A 37 -3.74 -5.15 4.59
CA GLU A 37 -4.59 -4.69 3.48
C GLU A 37 -3.79 -4.01 2.40
N LEU A 38 -2.88 -3.12 2.78
CA LEU A 38 -2.02 -2.41 1.84
C LEU A 38 -1.08 -3.37 1.09
N ALA A 39 -0.56 -4.36 1.80
CA ALA A 39 0.29 -5.39 1.19
C ALA A 39 -0.50 -6.21 0.18
N GLN A 40 -1.73 -6.57 0.49
CA GLN A 40 -2.61 -7.28 -0.43
C GLN A 40 -2.95 -6.44 -1.66
N ASP A 41 -3.18 -5.14 -1.49
CA ASP A 41 -3.39 -4.23 -2.62
C ASP A 41 -2.19 -4.25 -3.56
N ALA A 42 -0.98 -4.27 -3.01
CA ALA A 42 0.24 -4.35 -3.80
C ALA A 42 0.34 -5.69 -4.54
N LEU A 43 -0.03 -6.79 -3.88
CA LEU A 43 -0.07 -8.10 -4.51
C LEU A 43 -1.06 -8.14 -5.68
N VAL A 44 -2.24 -7.59 -5.51
CA VAL A 44 -3.25 -7.49 -6.58
C VAL A 44 -2.69 -6.68 -7.76
N ALA A 45 -2.03 -5.57 -7.49
CA ALA A 45 -1.41 -4.77 -8.54
C ALA A 45 -0.33 -5.56 -9.31
N ALA A 46 0.46 -6.37 -8.60
CA ALA A 46 1.45 -7.23 -9.23
C ALA A 46 0.79 -8.28 -10.13
N LEU A 47 -0.29 -8.89 -9.65
CA LEU A 47 -1.05 -9.87 -10.43
C LEU A 47 -1.63 -9.26 -11.71
N GLU A 48 -1.97 -7.99 -11.68
CA GLU A 48 -2.51 -7.29 -12.85
C GLU A 48 -1.41 -6.85 -13.83
N ARG A 49 -0.26 -6.41 -13.31
CA ARG A 49 0.77 -5.77 -14.13
C ARG A 49 1.90 -6.69 -14.59
N TRP A 50 2.40 -7.53 -13.70
CA TRP A 50 3.58 -8.35 -14.01
C TRP A 50 3.39 -9.34 -15.15
N PRO A 51 2.19 -9.90 -15.38
CA PRO A 51 2.00 -10.74 -16.56
C PRO A 51 2.28 -10.02 -17.87
N GLN A 52 2.12 -8.71 -17.91
CA GLN A 52 2.33 -7.90 -19.11
C GLN A 52 3.71 -7.27 -19.17
N SER A 53 4.17 -6.72 -18.06
CA SER A 53 5.42 -5.96 -17.99
C SER A 53 6.64 -6.79 -17.59
N GLY A 54 6.42 -7.97 -17.02
CA GLY A 54 7.48 -8.77 -16.40
C GLY A 54 7.70 -8.40 -14.95
N VAL A 55 8.40 -9.27 -14.23
CA VAL A 55 8.75 -9.03 -12.82
C VAL A 55 9.84 -7.97 -12.76
N PRO A 56 9.66 -6.91 -11.95
CA PRO A 56 10.69 -5.87 -11.86
C PRO A 56 12.01 -6.41 -11.27
N ALA A 57 13.09 -5.69 -11.52
CA ALA A 57 14.41 -6.07 -11.05
C ALA A 57 14.48 -6.14 -9.53
N ASN A 58 13.74 -5.27 -8.83
CA ASN A 58 13.63 -5.30 -7.37
C ASN A 58 12.16 -5.42 -6.99
N PRO A 59 11.61 -6.63 -6.95
CA PRO A 59 10.17 -6.83 -6.67
C PRO A 59 9.75 -6.31 -5.30
N GLY A 60 10.58 -6.46 -4.29
CA GLY A 60 10.27 -5.96 -2.94
C GLY A 60 10.09 -4.45 -2.91
N ALA A 61 10.97 -3.72 -3.56
CA ALA A 61 10.87 -2.27 -3.66
C ALA A 61 9.62 -1.85 -4.44
N TRP A 62 9.30 -2.56 -5.50
CA TRP A 62 8.10 -2.29 -6.29
C TRP A 62 6.83 -2.47 -5.46
N LEU A 63 6.77 -3.56 -4.70
CA LEU A 63 5.64 -3.83 -3.81
C LEU A 63 5.51 -2.75 -2.74
N MET A 64 6.62 -2.35 -2.13
CA MET A 64 6.61 -1.30 -1.11
C MET A 64 6.14 0.04 -1.67
N ALA A 65 6.64 0.44 -2.84
CA ALA A 65 6.23 1.69 -3.50
C ALA A 65 4.74 1.66 -3.82
N THR A 66 4.25 0.55 -4.34
CA THR A 66 2.83 0.39 -4.66
C THR A 66 1.97 0.46 -3.42
N ALA A 67 2.36 -0.21 -2.34
CA ALA A 67 1.63 -0.17 -1.07
C ALA A 67 1.60 1.23 -0.48
N LYS A 68 2.73 1.95 -0.52
CA LYS A 68 2.79 3.35 -0.06
C LYS A 68 1.86 4.25 -0.86
N ASN A 69 1.82 4.07 -2.18
CA ASN A 69 0.90 4.84 -3.02
C ASN A 69 -0.56 4.58 -2.65
N ARG A 70 -0.90 3.33 -2.36
CA ARG A 70 -2.25 2.98 -1.89
C ARG A 70 -2.56 3.63 -0.54
N ALA A 71 -1.58 3.68 0.36
CA ALA A 71 -1.74 4.35 1.65
C ALA A 71 -2.01 5.84 1.48
N ILE A 72 -1.26 6.49 0.59
CA ILE A 72 -1.46 7.91 0.29
C ILE A 72 -2.84 8.15 -0.32
N ASP A 73 -3.28 7.30 -1.22
CA ASP A 73 -4.62 7.39 -1.80
C ASP A 73 -5.71 7.29 -0.75
N ARG A 74 -5.56 6.38 0.20
CA ARG A 74 -6.51 6.25 1.31
C ARG A 74 -6.54 7.50 2.18
N LEU A 75 -5.39 8.09 2.45
CA LEU A 75 -5.29 9.34 3.20
C LEU A 75 -6.00 10.48 2.48
N ARG A 76 -5.80 10.60 1.17
CA ARG A 76 -6.47 11.62 0.37
C ARG A 76 -7.98 11.47 0.37
N ARG A 77 -8.45 10.22 0.24
CA ARG A 77 -9.90 9.93 0.30
C ARG A 77 -10.47 10.26 1.67
N ALA A 78 -9.75 9.92 2.74
CA ALA A 78 -10.17 10.23 4.10
C ALA A 78 -10.32 11.74 4.30
N LYS A 79 -9.34 12.52 3.83
CA LYS A 79 -9.41 13.98 3.90
C LYS A 79 -10.58 14.56 3.11
N LEU A 80 -10.88 13.97 1.96
CA LEU A 80 -12.02 14.39 1.15
C LEU A 80 -13.34 14.11 1.86
N VAL A 81 -13.47 12.94 2.48
CA VAL A 81 -14.65 12.59 3.27
C VAL A 81 -14.82 13.53 4.45
N GLU A 82 -13.74 13.86 5.16
CA GLU A 82 -13.77 14.82 6.26
C GLU A 82 -14.28 16.18 5.81
N ARG A 83 -13.82 16.68 4.66
CA ARG A 83 -14.30 17.94 4.11
C ARG A 83 -15.79 17.90 3.83
N LYS A 84 -16.27 16.82 3.22
CA LYS A 84 -17.70 16.65 2.94
C LYS A 84 -18.52 16.61 4.23
N HIS A 85 -18.04 15.91 5.24
CA HIS A 85 -18.71 15.86 6.54
C HIS A 85 -18.75 17.24 7.21
N ALA A 86 -17.67 17.99 7.13
CA ALA A 86 -17.63 19.35 7.66
C ALA A 86 -18.63 20.24 6.95
N GLU A 87 -18.73 20.14 5.62
CA GLU A 87 -19.70 20.90 4.83
C GLU A 87 -21.13 20.56 5.20
N LEU A 88 -21.39 19.31 5.59
CA LEU A 88 -22.70 18.84 6.01
C LEU A 88 -22.97 19.03 7.51
N GLY A 89 -22.01 19.60 8.24
CA GLY A 89 -22.15 19.79 9.68
C GLY A 89 -21.85 18.57 10.52
N SER A 90 -21.32 17.52 9.93
CA SER A 90 -20.85 16.32 10.65
C SER A 90 -19.39 16.48 11.01
N ALA A 91 -19.05 16.41 12.29
CA ALA A 91 -17.72 16.73 12.75
C ALA A 91 -16.97 15.56 13.38
N GLU A 92 -17.34 14.34 13.07
CA GLU A 92 -16.72 13.19 13.74
C GLU A 92 -15.60 12.52 12.95
N ALA A 93 -15.34 12.93 11.75
CA ALA A 93 -14.30 12.31 10.97
C ALA A 93 -12.92 12.68 11.50
N HIS A 94 -12.17 11.68 11.91
CA HIS A 94 -10.78 11.86 12.30
C HIS A 94 -10.06 10.55 12.06
N HIS A 95 -8.78 10.63 11.84
CA HIS A 95 -7.97 9.47 11.55
C HIS A 95 -6.64 9.55 12.26
N ASP A 96 -6.42 8.61 13.15
CA ASP A 96 -5.11 8.46 13.78
C ASP A 96 -4.03 8.09 12.77
N LEU A 97 -4.46 7.54 11.64
CA LEU A 97 -3.58 7.13 10.56
C LEU A 97 -2.96 8.29 9.80
N ALA A 98 -3.69 9.37 9.60
CA ALA A 98 -3.25 10.48 8.76
C ALA A 98 -1.90 11.07 9.18
N PRO A 99 -1.66 11.40 10.45
CA PRO A 99 -0.34 11.92 10.86
C PRO A 99 0.80 10.93 10.64
N ALA A 100 0.55 9.65 10.85
CA ALA A 100 1.55 8.61 10.65
C ALA A 100 1.94 8.47 9.17
N LEU A 101 0.96 8.51 8.27
CA LEU A 101 1.20 8.44 6.84
C LEU A 101 1.95 9.66 6.33
N GLU A 102 1.58 10.85 6.78
CA GLU A 102 2.27 12.07 6.39
C GLU A 102 3.72 12.08 6.84
N ALA A 103 3.98 11.65 8.06
CA ALA A 103 5.33 11.56 8.59
C ALA A 103 6.16 10.53 7.82
N ALA A 104 5.58 9.37 7.51
CA ALA A 104 6.24 8.33 6.75
C ALA A 104 6.58 8.78 5.33
N ASP A 105 5.66 9.48 4.67
CA ASP A 105 5.86 10.01 3.33
C ASP A 105 7.01 11.01 3.30
N ARG A 106 7.07 11.92 4.26
CA ARG A 106 8.18 12.89 4.37
C ARG A 106 9.51 12.19 4.56
N LYS A 107 9.57 11.17 5.38
CA LYS A 107 10.78 10.38 5.58
C LYS A 107 11.21 9.64 4.33
N SER A 108 10.26 9.22 3.52
CA SER A 108 10.54 8.51 2.26
C SER A 108 11.18 9.40 1.21
N VAL A 109 10.96 10.68 1.27
CA VAL A 109 11.48 11.65 0.30
C VAL A 109 12.96 11.97 0.56
N VAL A 110 13.39 11.81 1.78
CA VAL A 110 14.77 12.03 2.17
C VAL A 110 15.62 10.82 1.83
#